data_cb1470a476dddd9579da36edde7dd22e
#
_entry.id   cb1470a476dddd9579da36edde7dd22e
#
_cell.length_a   1.000
_cell.length_b   1.000
_cell.length_c   1.000
_cell.angle_alpha   90.00
_cell.angle_beta   90.00
_cell.angle_gamma   90.00
#
_symmetry.space_group_name_H-M   'P 1'
#
loop_
_entity.id
_entity.type
_entity.pdbx_description
1 polymer ?
#
loop_
_entity_poly.entity_id
_entity_poly.type
_entity_poly.pdbx_seq_one_letter_code
_entity_poly.pdbx_strand_id
1 'polypeptide(L)'
;TLSPAFELVAFSTAQQKECLAFNTEENKVVLVFADPFNEGLQDWASEHVKQSFTWRLAHRSDIAAFLARHEETMRAMDGLGENALNASADADEAVAHLSLKSINEDSNPIIKLINSTLYDALKVGASDIHLECTNAGLSVKYRIDGVMAGVGGMQGSDNADQAISRVKVMAQLDIAERRIPQDGRFKVVVQGREVDFRVSVMPSIFGE
;
A
#
# COMPACT_ATOMS: atom_id res chain seq x y z
N THR A 1 13.69 -19.23 -18.16
CA THR A 1 13.68 -18.09 -17.22
C THR A 1 12.39 -18.14 -16.43
N LEU A 2 12.44 -17.86 -15.12
CA LEU A 2 11.27 -17.75 -14.25
C LEU A 2 10.96 -16.26 -14.06
N SER A 3 9.73 -15.83 -14.30
CA SER A 3 9.25 -14.48 -13.98
C SER A 3 8.28 -14.53 -12.79
N PRO A 4 8.39 -13.65 -11.81
CA PRO A 4 7.45 -13.61 -10.68
C PRO A 4 6.04 -13.26 -11.18
N ALA A 5 5.03 -13.94 -10.63
CA ALA A 5 3.62 -13.82 -11.01
C ALA A 5 2.80 -13.29 -9.81
N PHE A 6 3.01 -12.03 -9.47
CA PHE A 6 2.32 -11.38 -8.35
C PHE A 6 0.83 -11.11 -8.62
N GLU A 7 0.39 -11.23 -9.87
CA GLU A 7 -1.02 -11.27 -10.25
C GLU A 7 -1.74 -12.55 -9.76
N LEU A 8 -1.00 -13.66 -9.56
CA LEU A 8 -1.55 -14.93 -9.06
C LEU A 8 -1.45 -15.05 -7.54
N VAL A 9 -0.33 -14.60 -6.98
CA VAL A 9 -0.08 -14.56 -5.54
C VAL A 9 0.43 -13.17 -5.22
N ALA A 10 -0.46 -12.31 -4.72
CA ALA A 10 -0.12 -10.92 -4.37
C ALA A 10 1.11 -10.87 -3.45
N PHE A 11 1.95 -9.85 -3.60
CA PHE A 11 3.20 -9.70 -2.83
C PHE A 11 2.99 -9.83 -1.32
N SER A 12 1.92 -9.22 -0.78
CA SER A 12 1.55 -9.31 0.64
C SER A 12 1.24 -10.74 1.08
N THR A 13 0.51 -11.48 0.24
CA THR A 13 0.18 -12.89 0.49
C THR A 13 1.41 -13.77 0.38
N ALA A 14 2.29 -13.49 -0.59
CA ALA A 14 3.57 -14.18 -0.75
C ALA A 14 4.46 -14.02 0.49
N GLN A 15 4.49 -12.83 1.07
CA GLN A 15 5.25 -12.52 2.29
C GLN A 15 4.63 -13.20 3.54
N GLN A 16 3.30 -13.16 3.66
CA GLN A 16 2.60 -13.76 4.82
C GLN A 16 2.65 -15.29 4.81
N LYS A 17 2.48 -15.89 3.63
CA LYS A 17 2.41 -17.35 3.46
C LYS A 17 3.76 -17.99 3.10
N GLU A 18 4.80 -17.19 2.92
CA GLU A 18 6.13 -17.64 2.47
C GLU A 18 6.06 -18.51 1.21
N CYS A 19 5.21 -18.08 0.26
CA CYS A 19 4.95 -18.77 -1.00
C CYS A 19 5.02 -17.78 -2.17
N LEU A 20 5.76 -18.11 -3.22
CA LEU A 20 5.93 -17.32 -4.43
C LEU A 20 5.34 -18.04 -5.62
N ALA A 21 4.69 -17.30 -6.52
CA ALA A 21 4.29 -17.80 -7.81
C ALA A 21 5.25 -17.32 -8.90
N PHE A 22 5.57 -18.18 -9.86
CA PHE A 22 6.37 -17.86 -11.03
C PHE A 22 5.70 -18.38 -12.29
N ASN A 23 5.79 -17.61 -13.36
CA ASN A 23 5.47 -18.07 -14.70
C ASN A 23 6.76 -18.59 -15.38
N THR A 24 6.66 -19.76 -16.01
CA THR A 24 7.72 -20.31 -16.88
C THR A 24 7.56 -19.82 -18.30
N GLU A 25 8.60 -19.95 -19.13
CA GLU A 25 8.54 -19.62 -20.57
C GLU A 25 7.47 -20.42 -21.34
N GLU A 26 7.08 -21.59 -20.82
CA GLU A 26 6.00 -22.42 -21.36
C GLU A 26 4.60 -22.01 -20.84
N ASN A 27 4.48 -20.88 -20.16
CA ASN A 27 3.25 -20.39 -19.53
C ASN A 27 2.66 -21.34 -18.48
N LYS A 28 3.52 -22.11 -17.81
CA LYS A 28 3.16 -22.98 -16.68
C LYS A 28 3.46 -22.26 -15.37
N VAL A 29 2.59 -22.44 -14.39
CA VAL A 29 2.74 -21.83 -13.06
C VAL A 29 3.55 -22.75 -12.15
N VAL A 30 4.52 -22.18 -11.46
CA VAL A 30 5.31 -22.83 -10.41
C VAL A 30 5.08 -22.09 -9.10
N LEU A 31 4.60 -22.80 -8.08
CA LEU A 31 4.51 -22.28 -6.71
C LEU A 31 5.73 -22.75 -5.91
N VAL A 32 6.45 -21.79 -5.37
CA VAL A 32 7.65 -22.03 -4.54
C VAL A 32 7.30 -21.72 -3.09
N PHE A 33 7.58 -22.61 -2.19
CA PHE A 33 7.22 -22.52 -0.76
C PHE A 33 8.35 -23.03 0.14
N ALA A 34 8.32 -22.64 1.43
CA ALA A 34 9.37 -22.99 2.40
C ALA A 34 9.04 -24.22 3.25
N ASP A 35 7.76 -24.42 3.59
CA ASP A 35 7.32 -25.49 4.50
C ASP A 35 6.45 -26.52 3.78
N PRO A 36 6.98 -27.73 3.50
CA PRO A 36 6.23 -28.80 2.81
C PRO A 36 5.13 -29.44 3.66
N PHE A 37 5.09 -29.18 4.96
CA PHE A 37 4.10 -29.74 5.88
C PHE A 37 2.94 -28.78 6.17
N ASN A 38 2.91 -27.61 5.53
CA ASN A 38 1.84 -26.65 5.69
C ASN A 38 0.63 -27.02 4.80
N GLU A 39 -0.25 -27.88 5.32
CA GLU A 39 -1.47 -28.33 4.63
C GLU A 39 -2.39 -27.15 4.29
N GLY A 40 -2.51 -26.17 5.17
CA GLY A 40 -3.32 -24.96 4.93
C GLY A 40 -2.84 -24.12 3.74
N LEU A 41 -1.56 -24.17 3.39
CA LEU A 41 -1.03 -23.51 2.21
C LEU A 41 -1.45 -24.25 0.92
N GLN A 42 -1.47 -25.58 0.95
CA GLN A 42 -1.85 -26.40 -0.19
C GLN A 42 -3.34 -26.22 -0.51
N ASP A 43 -4.20 -26.23 0.50
CA ASP A 43 -5.64 -25.99 0.35
C ASP A 43 -5.89 -24.57 -0.18
N TRP A 44 -5.26 -23.58 0.43
CA TRP A 44 -5.36 -22.19 -0.02
C TRP A 44 -4.92 -22.01 -1.49
N ALA A 45 -3.81 -22.59 -1.89
CA ALA A 45 -3.30 -22.47 -3.26
C ALA A 45 -4.25 -23.11 -4.27
N SER A 46 -4.85 -24.26 -3.92
CA SER A 46 -5.81 -24.97 -4.77
C SER A 46 -7.10 -24.17 -4.97
N GLU A 47 -7.52 -23.39 -3.98
CA GLU A 47 -8.69 -22.52 -4.08
C GLU A 47 -8.44 -21.23 -4.87
N HIS A 48 -7.25 -20.64 -4.74
CA HIS A 48 -6.96 -19.29 -5.26
C HIS A 48 -6.27 -19.32 -6.61
N VAL A 49 -5.40 -20.30 -6.87
CA VAL A 49 -4.71 -20.44 -8.16
C VAL A 49 -5.51 -21.36 -9.06
N LYS A 50 -6.35 -20.77 -9.93
CA LYS A 50 -7.25 -21.52 -10.84
C LYS A 50 -6.56 -22.20 -12.02
N GLN A 51 -5.25 -22.02 -12.17
CA GLN A 51 -4.44 -22.63 -13.21
C GLN A 51 -3.73 -23.87 -12.68
N SER A 52 -3.37 -24.80 -13.56
CA SER A 52 -2.52 -25.94 -13.16
C SER A 52 -1.13 -25.44 -12.79
N PHE A 53 -0.64 -25.85 -11.64
CA PHE A 53 0.66 -25.44 -11.13
C PHE A 53 1.46 -26.63 -10.60
N THR A 54 2.76 -26.44 -10.47
CA THR A 54 3.66 -27.40 -9.84
C THR A 54 4.31 -26.82 -8.62
N TRP A 55 4.48 -27.63 -7.57
CA TRP A 55 5.14 -27.24 -6.35
C TRP A 55 6.66 -27.36 -6.46
N ARG A 56 7.38 -26.40 -5.89
CA ARG A 56 8.83 -26.43 -5.69
C ARG A 56 9.16 -25.97 -4.27
N LEU A 57 10.14 -26.64 -3.66
CA LEU A 57 10.64 -26.27 -2.34
C LEU A 57 11.85 -25.34 -2.50
N ALA A 58 11.88 -24.28 -1.69
CA ALA A 58 13.04 -23.40 -1.53
C ALA A 58 13.33 -23.16 -0.06
N HIS A 59 14.54 -22.71 0.24
CA HIS A 59 14.88 -22.36 1.62
C HIS A 59 14.17 -21.05 2.00
N ARG A 60 13.71 -20.96 3.25
CA ARG A 60 13.00 -19.79 3.77
C ARG A 60 13.78 -18.47 3.56
N SER A 61 15.12 -18.52 3.76
CA SER A 61 15.99 -17.38 3.52
C SER A 61 16.00 -16.92 2.06
N ASP A 62 15.85 -17.85 1.09
CA ASP A 62 15.89 -17.52 -0.33
C ASP A 62 14.57 -16.83 -0.75
N ILE A 63 13.44 -17.30 -0.22
CA ILE A 63 12.14 -16.66 -0.40
C ILE A 63 12.17 -15.25 0.20
N ALA A 64 12.67 -15.10 1.43
CA ALA A 64 12.79 -13.82 2.10
C ALA A 64 13.71 -12.84 1.35
N ALA A 65 14.87 -13.31 0.87
CA ALA A 65 15.81 -12.50 0.10
C ALA A 65 15.24 -12.09 -1.26
N PHE A 66 14.48 -12.98 -1.90
CA PHE A 66 13.79 -12.67 -3.16
C PHE A 66 12.72 -11.59 -2.95
N LEU A 67 11.87 -11.74 -1.93
CA LEU A 67 10.84 -10.75 -1.57
C LEU A 67 11.46 -9.40 -1.21
N ALA A 68 12.51 -9.37 -0.37
CA ALA A 68 13.19 -8.13 -0.01
C ALA A 68 13.75 -7.37 -1.22
N ARG A 69 14.32 -8.10 -2.20
CA ARG A 69 14.81 -7.49 -3.45
C ARG A 69 13.67 -6.92 -4.30
N HIS A 70 12.54 -7.61 -4.36
CA HIS A 70 11.37 -7.15 -5.12
C HIS A 70 10.61 -6.03 -4.41
N GLU A 71 10.64 -5.99 -3.08
CA GLU A 71 10.06 -4.91 -2.28
C GLU A 71 10.60 -3.53 -2.70
N GLU A 72 11.89 -3.45 -3.06
CA GLU A 72 12.50 -2.21 -3.54
C GLU A 72 11.92 -1.72 -4.88
N THR A 73 11.34 -2.61 -5.67
CA THR A 73 10.83 -2.28 -7.02
C THR A 73 9.32 -2.10 -7.09
N MET A 74 8.56 -2.58 -6.10
CA MET A 74 7.10 -2.48 -6.08
C MET A 74 6.62 -1.19 -5.43
N ARG A 75 5.48 -0.67 -5.90
CA ARG A 75 4.76 0.43 -5.24
C ARG A 75 3.78 -0.14 -4.22
N ALA A 76 3.69 0.48 -3.05
CA ALA A 76 2.75 0.08 -2.02
C ALA A 76 1.29 0.27 -2.47
N MET A 77 1.02 1.26 -3.33
CA MET A 77 -0.31 1.50 -3.91
C MET A 77 -0.78 0.40 -4.87
N ASP A 78 0.12 -0.35 -5.51
CA ASP A 78 -0.25 -1.45 -6.41
C ASP A 78 -0.93 -2.63 -5.67
N GLY A 79 -0.80 -2.67 -4.34
CA GLY A 79 -1.46 -3.64 -3.47
C GLY A 79 -2.89 -3.27 -3.03
N LEU A 80 -3.41 -2.10 -3.42
CA LEU A 80 -4.77 -1.65 -3.13
C LEU A 80 -5.75 -2.25 -4.15
N GLY A 81 -6.03 -3.55 -4.05
CA GLY A 81 -7.07 -4.21 -4.88
C GLY A 81 -8.48 -3.76 -4.49
N GLU A 82 -9.44 -3.92 -5.41
CA GLU A 82 -10.85 -3.43 -5.34
C GLU A 82 -11.71 -3.94 -4.17
N ASN A 83 -11.17 -4.69 -3.20
CA ASN A 83 -11.93 -5.30 -2.12
C ASN A 83 -11.52 -4.80 -0.73
N ALA A 84 -11.99 -3.60 -0.35
CA ALA A 84 -11.93 -3.20 1.05
C ALA A 84 -13.02 -2.18 1.40
N LEU A 85 -14.23 -2.66 1.64
CA LEU A 85 -15.29 -1.91 2.31
C LEU A 85 -15.56 -2.60 3.65
N ASN A 86 -15.26 -1.91 4.74
CA ASN A 86 -15.65 -2.11 6.15
C ASN A 86 -14.51 -2.42 7.13
N ALA A 87 -14.00 -1.36 7.77
CA ALA A 87 -13.44 -1.45 9.14
C ALA A 87 -13.31 -0.06 9.77
N SER A 88 -13.65 0.03 11.04
CA SER A 88 -13.68 1.21 11.90
C SER A 88 -12.28 1.68 12.32
N ALA A 89 -12.15 3.00 12.50
CA ALA A 89 -10.93 3.67 12.88
C ALA A 89 -10.71 3.63 14.41
N ASP A 90 -9.53 3.21 14.82
CA ASP A 90 -8.96 3.56 16.12
C ASP A 90 -7.73 4.43 15.89
N ALA A 91 -7.76 5.63 16.47
CA ALA A 91 -6.67 6.59 16.40
C ALA A 91 -5.83 6.48 17.68
N ASP A 92 -4.55 6.13 17.54
CA ASP A 92 -3.61 6.28 18.63
C ASP A 92 -2.35 7.02 18.17
N GLU A 93 -1.90 7.91 19.01
CA GLU A 93 -0.89 8.94 18.84
C GLU A 93 0.52 8.30 18.93
N ALA A 94 0.99 7.73 17.83
CA ALA A 94 2.36 7.22 17.74
C ALA A 94 2.96 7.61 16.39
N VAL A 95 4.22 8.00 16.40
CA VAL A 95 5.03 8.17 15.19
C VAL A 95 4.81 6.93 14.29
N ALA A 96 4.16 7.11 13.15
CA ALA A 96 3.75 5.98 12.32
C ALA A 96 4.99 5.33 11.72
N HIS A 97 5.21 4.05 12.04
CA HIS A 97 6.24 3.24 11.42
C HIS A 97 5.71 2.73 10.08
N LEU A 98 6.17 3.32 8.97
CA LEU A 98 5.79 2.92 7.63
C LEU A 98 6.71 1.81 7.12
N SER A 99 6.14 0.64 6.87
CA SER A 99 6.78 -0.47 6.16
C SER A 99 5.74 -1.16 5.29
N LEU A 100 6.13 -1.84 4.20
CA LEU A 100 5.18 -2.60 3.39
C LEU A 100 4.44 -3.66 4.21
N LYS A 101 5.08 -4.23 5.23
CA LYS A 101 4.45 -5.18 6.13
C LYS A 101 3.32 -4.54 6.94
N SER A 102 3.59 -3.41 7.62
CA SER A 102 2.57 -2.70 8.41
C SER A 102 1.41 -2.18 7.53
N ILE A 103 1.71 -1.67 6.33
CA ILE A 103 0.70 -1.22 5.37
C ILE A 103 -0.22 -2.38 4.94
N ASN A 104 0.34 -3.56 4.70
CA ASN A 104 -0.43 -4.72 4.26
C ASN A 104 -1.28 -5.33 5.39
N GLU A 105 -0.87 -5.18 6.64
CA GLU A 105 -1.61 -5.63 7.84
C GLU A 105 -2.77 -4.70 8.20
N ASP A 106 -2.78 -3.45 7.69
CA ASP A 106 -3.89 -2.52 7.88
C ASP A 106 -5.18 -3.05 7.25
N SER A 107 -6.21 -3.22 8.06
CA SER A 107 -7.53 -3.66 7.60
C SER A 107 -8.38 -2.52 7.05
N ASN A 108 -8.06 -1.26 7.39
CA ASN A 108 -8.79 -0.08 6.93
C ASN A 108 -8.22 0.42 5.60
N PRO A 109 -9.04 0.46 4.51
CA PRO A 109 -8.58 0.85 3.19
C PRO A 109 -8.09 2.31 3.11
N ILE A 110 -8.64 3.20 3.93
CA ILE A 110 -8.24 4.60 3.97
C ILE A 110 -6.86 4.75 4.61
N ILE A 111 -6.64 4.07 5.74
CA ILE A 111 -5.34 4.07 6.41
C ILE A 111 -4.29 3.46 5.48
N LYS A 112 -4.63 2.35 4.83
CA LYS A 112 -3.77 1.68 3.86
C LYS A 112 -3.42 2.60 2.70
N LEU A 113 -4.40 3.31 2.12
CA LEU A 113 -4.18 4.28 1.05
C LEU A 113 -3.20 5.38 1.47
N ILE A 114 -3.44 6.02 2.61
CA ILE A 114 -2.58 7.13 3.08
C ILE A 114 -1.18 6.62 3.38
N ASN A 115 -1.05 5.51 4.12
CA ASN A 115 0.26 4.94 4.45
C ASN A 115 1.04 4.51 3.19
N SER A 116 0.36 3.88 2.20
CA SER A 116 0.95 3.54 0.90
C SER A 116 1.41 4.78 0.14
N THR A 117 0.56 5.83 0.11
CA THR A 117 0.88 7.10 -0.54
C THR A 117 2.14 7.74 0.05
N LEU A 118 2.25 7.81 1.38
CA LEU A 118 3.42 8.36 2.05
C LEU A 118 4.69 7.52 1.79
N TYR A 119 4.57 6.20 1.91
CA TYR A 119 5.68 5.27 1.70
C TYR A 119 6.22 5.36 0.26
N ASP A 120 5.33 5.30 -0.74
CA ASP A 120 5.72 5.35 -2.15
C ASP A 120 6.31 6.70 -2.54
N ALA A 121 5.76 7.81 -2.02
CA ALA A 121 6.30 9.14 -2.25
C ALA A 121 7.74 9.29 -1.74
N LEU A 122 8.02 8.78 -0.54
CA LEU A 122 9.39 8.78 0.03
C LEU A 122 10.33 7.89 -0.78
N LYS A 123 9.84 6.74 -1.25
CA LYS A 123 10.62 5.79 -2.03
C LYS A 123 11.05 6.35 -3.39
N VAL A 124 10.16 7.10 -4.07
CA VAL A 124 10.47 7.73 -5.36
C VAL A 124 11.12 9.10 -5.23
N GLY A 125 11.36 9.59 -4.00
CA GLY A 125 11.98 10.90 -3.76
C GLY A 125 11.09 12.07 -4.14
N ALA A 126 9.76 11.93 -3.99
CA ALA A 126 8.82 13.02 -4.25
C ALA A 126 9.06 14.20 -3.29
N SER A 127 9.05 15.41 -3.81
CA SER A 127 9.12 16.65 -3.00
C SER A 127 7.78 17.02 -2.39
N ASP A 128 6.68 16.70 -3.09
CA ASP A 128 5.32 17.02 -2.66
C ASP A 128 4.36 15.87 -2.99
N ILE A 129 3.35 15.73 -2.13
CA ILE A 129 2.19 14.86 -2.32
C ILE A 129 0.96 15.74 -2.43
N HIS A 130 0.16 15.58 -3.48
CA HIS A 130 -1.11 16.27 -3.65
C HIS A 130 -2.24 15.26 -3.53
N LEU A 131 -3.13 15.51 -2.60
CA LEU A 131 -4.40 14.80 -2.42
C LEU A 131 -5.51 15.74 -2.86
N GLU A 132 -6.14 15.45 -3.97
CA GLU A 132 -7.15 16.34 -4.58
C GLU A 132 -8.52 15.67 -4.57
N CYS A 133 -9.47 16.25 -3.84
CA CYS A 133 -10.87 15.85 -3.93
C CYS A 133 -11.44 16.23 -5.29
N THR A 134 -12.14 15.30 -5.92
CA THR A 134 -12.78 15.44 -7.22
C THR A 134 -14.23 14.97 -7.15
N ASN A 135 -15.02 15.21 -8.19
CA ASN A 135 -16.38 14.67 -8.28
C ASN A 135 -16.44 13.11 -8.29
N ALA A 136 -15.34 12.44 -8.63
CA ALA A 136 -15.26 10.97 -8.65
C ALA A 136 -14.71 10.37 -7.36
N GLY A 137 -14.05 11.18 -6.51
CA GLY A 137 -13.37 10.72 -5.29
C GLY A 137 -12.06 11.45 -5.07
N LEU A 138 -11.03 10.74 -4.60
CA LEU A 138 -9.71 11.27 -4.32
C LEU A 138 -8.73 10.96 -5.46
N SER A 139 -7.99 11.96 -5.92
CA SER A 139 -6.85 11.81 -6.84
C SER A 139 -5.54 12.06 -6.07
N VAL A 140 -4.55 11.20 -6.28
CA VAL A 140 -3.21 11.30 -5.69
C VAL A 140 -2.19 11.62 -6.77
N LYS A 141 -1.40 12.67 -6.55
CA LYS A 141 -0.32 13.07 -7.44
C LYS A 141 0.95 13.31 -6.64
N TYR A 142 2.10 13.01 -7.24
CA TYR A 142 3.41 13.34 -6.69
C TYR A 142 4.11 14.40 -7.54
N ARG A 143 4.89 15.24 -6.89
CA ARG A 143 5.88 16.07 -7.59
C ARG A 143 7.25 15.41 -7.50
N ILE A 144 7.80 15.02 -8.64
CA ILE A 144 9.11 14.36 -8.73
C ILE A 144 9.96 15.21 -9.67
N ASP A 145 11.11 15.69 -9.21
CA ASP A 145 12.01 16.57 -9.99
C ASP A 145 11.30 17.78 -10.60
N GLY A 146 10.35 18.37 -9.86
CA GLY A 146 9.55 19.52 -10.28
C GLY A 146 8.32 19.18 -11.15
N VAL A 147 8.20 17.94 -11.62
CA VAL A 147 7.09 17.50 -12.51
C VAL A 147 5.99 16.82 -11.70
N MET A 148 4.73 17.21 -11.97
CA MET A 148 3.57 16.56 -11.37
C MET A 148 3.17 15.31 -12.14
N ALA A 149 3.01 14.18 -11.43
CA ALA A 149 2.57 12.91 -11.99
C ALA A 149 1.39 12.36 -11.19
N GLY A 150 0.31 11.94 -11.85
CA GLY A 150 -0.76 11.18 -11.24
C GLY A 150 -0.30 9.77 -10.92
N VAL A 151 -0.52 9.31 -9.69
CA VAL A 151 -0.01 8.01 -9.23
C VAL A 151 -1.11 7.06 -8.76
N GLY A 152 -2.31 7.57 -8.46
CA GLY A 152 -3.44 6.75 -8.03
C GLY A 152 -4.58 7.57 -7.47
N GLY A 153 -5.43 6.92 -6.69
CA GLY A 153 -6.57 7.54 -6.04
C GLY A 153 -7.58 6.52 -5.53
N MET A 154 -8.73 6.99 -5.10
CA MET A 154 -9.84 6.17 -4.61
C MET A 154 -11.16 6.76 -5.08
N GLN A 155 -12.10 5.90 -5.48
CA GLN A 155 -13.43 6.30 -5.90
C GLN A 155 -14.34 6.59 -4.69
N GLY A 156 -15.28 7.52 -4.86
CA GLY A 156 -16.29 7.89 -3.88
C GLY A 156 -15.89 9.12 -3.05
N SER A 157 -16.84 10.07 -2.94
CA SER A 157 -16.66 11.30 -2.16
C SER A 157 -16.44 11.02 -0.67
N ASP A 158 -17.15 10.04 -0.12
CA ASP A 158 -17.03 9.67 1.29
C ASP A 158 -15.63 9.13 1.64
N ASN A 159 -15.03 8.38 0.71
CA ASN A 159 -13.67 7.88 0.84
C ASN A 159 -12.64 9.02 0.76
N ALA A 160 -12.88 10.01 -0.11
CA ALA A 160 -12.05 11.21 -0.21
C ALA A 160 -12.08 12.00 1.11
N ASP A 161 -13.27 12.25 1.66
CA ASP A 161 -13.47 12.95 2.93
C ASP A 161 -12.79 12.22 4.10
N GLN A 162 -12.89 10.89 4.15
CA GLN A 162 -12.21 10.08 5.18
C GLN A 162 -10.69 10.15 5.05
N ALA A 163 -10.16 10.13 3.81
CA ALA A 163 -8.72 10.26 3.57
C ALA A 163 -8.18 11.61 4.03
N ILE A 164 -8.86 12.71 3.68
CA ILE A 164 -8.48 14.05 4.15
C ILE A 164 -8.59 14.15 5.68
N SER A 165 -9.69 13.63 6.26
CA SER A 165 -9.87 13.61 7.71
C SER A 165 -8.72 12.85 8.41
N ARG A 166 -8.27 11.72 7.83
CA ARG A 166 -7.11 10.97 8.36
C ARG A 166 -5.83 11.79 8.34
N VAL A 167 -5.56 12.51 7.24
CA VAL A 167 -4.39 13.41 7.15
C VAL A 167 -4.48 14.54 8.18
N LYS A 168 -5.68 15.12 8.37
CA LYS A 168 -5.91 16.14 9.41
C LYS A 168 -5.61 15.61 10.81
N VAL A 169 -6.07 14.39 11.14
CA VAL A 169 -5.75 13.74 12.43
C VAL A 169 -4.24 13.60 12.59
N MET A 170 -3.54 13.08 11.59
CA MET A 170 -2.08 12.91 11.64
C MET A 170 -1.36 14.25 11.85
N ALA A 171 -1.84 15.31 11.23
CA ALA A 171 -1.27 16.66 11.31
C ALA A 171 -1.80 17.50 12.49
N GLN A 172 -2.65 16.91 13.36
CA GLN A 172 -3.29 17.54 14.51
C GLN A 172 -4.12 18.79 14.12
N LEU A 173 -4.82 18.71 12.98
CA LEU A 173 -5.71 19.75 12.46
C LEU A 173 -7.15 19.51 12.90
N ASP A 174 -7.97 20.57 12.84
CA ASP A 174 -9.40 20.49 13.17
C ASP A 174 -10.17 19.79 12.03
N ILE A 175 -10.70 18.59 12.30
CA ILE A 175 -11.46 17.80 11.34
C ILE A 175 -12.83 18.43 11.02
N ALA A 176 -13.42 19.14 11.99
CA ALA A 176 -14.74 19.73 11.84
C ALA A 176 -14.73 21.03 11.00
N GLU A 177 -13.63 21.79 11.03
CA GLU A 177 -13.49 23.00 10.25
C GLU A 177 -13.02 22.67 8.82
N ARG A 178 -13.87 22.97 7.83
CA ARG A 178 -13.65 22.67 6.41
C ARG A 178 -13.72 23.91 5.50
N ARG A 179 -13.89 25.10 6.08
CA ARG A 179 -14.13 26.33 5.33
C ARG A 179 -12.92 27.23 5.21
N ILE A 180 -11.91 27.00 6.05
CA ILE A 180 -10.70 27.82 6.08
C ILE A 180 -9.46 26.94 5.90
N PRO A 181 -8.40 27.48 5.27
CA PRO A 181 -7.13 26.77 5.17
C PRO A 181 -6.55 26.43 6.53
N GLN A 182 -5.90 25.28 6.62
CA GLN A 182 -5.22 24.82 7.84
C GLN A 182 -3.83 24.29 7.48
N ASP A 183 -2.85 24.61 8.32
CA ASP A 183 -1.47 24.15 8.21
C ASP A 183 -1.08 23.32 9.42
N GLY A 184 -0.37 22.23 9.21
CA GLY A 184 0.09 21.34 10.27
C GLY A 184 1.33 20.57 9.88
N ARG A 185 1.74 19.66 10.75
CA ARG A 185 2.89 18.77 10.48
C ARG A 185 2.75 17.50 11.27
N PHE A 186 3.34 16.44 10.73
CA PHE A 186 3.48 15.16 11.42
C PHE A 186 4.79 14.48 11.03
N LYS A 187 5.15 13.43 11.77
CA LYS A 187 6.36 12.67 11.53
C LYS A 187 6.04 11.22 11.28
N VAL A 188 6.82 10.60 10.42
CA VAL A 188 6.79 9.16 10.18
C VAL A 188 8.19 8.58 10.26
N VAL A 189 8.31 7.30 10.63
CA VAL A 189 9.57 6.57 10.57
C VAL A 189 9.50 5.57 9.41
N VAL A 190 10.42 5.70 8.46
CA VAL A 190 10.59 4.78 7.34
C VAL A 190 12.01 4.24 7.35
N GLN A 191 12.16 2.91 7.39
CA GLN A 191 13.46 2.25 7.42
C GLN A 191 14.42 2.81 8.51
N GLY A 192 13.87 3.14 9.68
CA GLY A 192 14.63 3.69 10.81
C GLY A 192 15.00 5.18 10.69
N ARG A 193 14.53 5.87 9.66
CA ARG A 193 14.73 7.32 9.48
C ARG A 193 13.43 8.06 9.78
N GLU A 194 13.52 9.10 10.61
CA GLU A 194 12.40 10.01 10.87
C GLU A 194 12.29 11.03 9.74
N VAL A 195 11.10 11.19 9.18
CA VAL A 195 10.77 12.17 8.14
C VAL A 195 9.66 13.07 8.61
N ASP A 196 9.85 14.38 8.47
CA ASP A 196 8.91 15.43 8.84
C ASP A 196 8.06 15.80 7.60
N PHE A 197 6.74 15.73 7.73
CA PHE A 197 5.78 16.16 6.73
C PHE A 197 5.13 17.47 7.13
N ARG A 198 5.08 18.42 6.21
CA ARG A 198 4.26 19.62 6.32
C ARG A 198 2.97 19.41 5.54
N VAL A 199 1.86 19.76 6.14
CA VAL A 199 0.52 19.60 5.57
C VAL A 199 -0.13 20.96 5.46
N SER A 200 -0.67 21.27 4.28
CA SER A 200 -1.52 22.43 4.05
C SER A 200 -2.84 21.92 3.44
N VAL A 201 -3.94 22.16 4.12
CA VAL A 201 -5.28 21.78 3.69
C VAL A 201 -6.02 23.02 3.22
N MET A 202 -6.58 22.96 2.02
CA MET A 202 -7.29 24.09 1.43
C MET A 202 -8.69 23.66 0.95
N PRO A 203 -9.74 24.41 1.31
CA PRO A 203 -11.08 24.18 0.79
C PRO A 203 -11.15 24.28 -0.72
N SER A 204 -11.88 23.38 -1.35
CA SER A 204 -12.16 23.39 -2.78
C SER A 204 -13.66 23.16 -3.06
N ILE A 205 -14.06 23.21 -4.33
CA ILE A 205 -15.46 22.97 -4.73
C ILE A 205 -15.91 21.52 -4.56
N PHE A 206 -14.96 20.57 -4.42
CA PHE A 206 -15.25 19.14 -4.25
C PHE A 206 -14.86 18.63 -2.84
N GLY A 207 -14.56 19.52 -1.89
CA GLY A 207 -14.10 19.19 -0.56
C GLY A 207 -12.80 19.91 -0.19
N GLU A 208 -11.91 19.26 0.52
CA GLU A 208 -10.61 19.83 0.91
C GLU A 208 -9.45 19.19 0.14
#